data_0f468edbf56985a1dc174afab945fe24
#
_entry.id   0f468edbf56985a1dc174afab945fe24
#
_cell.length_a   1.000
_cell.length_b   1.000
_cell.length_c   1.000
_cell.angle_alpha   90.00
_cell.angle_beta   90.00
_cell.angle_gamma   90.00
#
_symmetry.space_group_name_H-M   'P 1'
#
loop_
_entity.id
_entity.type
_entity.pdbx_description
1 polymer ?
#
loop_
_entity_poly.entity_id
_entity_poly.type
_entity_poly.pdbx_seq_one_letter_code
_entity_poly.pdbx_strand_id
1 'polypeptide(L)'
;MIISIDKKELAEAVSSVSRFAERRSTTLPVLAGIVIVAGDDGIKLRATNLETGIDRKIQGTIKDPGVVALPANTLREITSSFNGSGQITLEHGGDTVVISSGTGRSTLKTLPYEDFPIIPFPEATAANFSISGSVLKNLIATVAPCASPSTVRPELGSVLIAAEGGTIKAVATDSFRLAEKKVSLPGVTTPFSFLIPAKNALDIIQTIPDETIEVRSDDNQCAFSCPSMMLTTRLVTIAYPDYTQIIPKSFVTEATLLRKDFEAALKRSAVFSDSFQKVRLGFSISEKRVSINAQNSDVGDSAESIPSSISGDEIELSFNHRYLTAPLSLISADSITLSACGIGRPLVIRGVGDASFLYLVMPMNQ
;
A
#
# COMPACT_ATOMS: atom_id res chain seq x y z
N MET A 1 29.72 -16.76 -14.12
CA MET A 1 29.24 -15.35 -14.02
C MET A 1 30.10 -14.61 -13.03
N ILE A 2 30.65 -13.44 -13.41
CA ILE A 2 31.39 -12.56 -12.49
C ILE A 2 30.89 -11.13 -12.70
N ILE A 3 30.33 -10.53 -11.66
CA ILE A 3 29.79 -9.17 -11.70
C ILE A 3 30.26 -8.36 -10.49
N SER A 4 30.37 -7.04 -10.66
CA SER A 4 30.74 -6.10 -9.60
C SER A 4 29.73 -4.95 -9.56
N ILE A 5 29.15 -4.69 -8.39
CA ILE A 5 28.03 -3.76 -8.21
C ILE A 5 28.31 -2.89 -6.97
N ASP A 6 27.86 -1.63 -6.99
CA ASP A 6 27.90 -0.78 -5.79
C ASP A 6 27.08 -1.39 -4.65
N LYS A 7 27.62 -1.31 -3.42
CA LYS A 7 27.00 -1.91 -2.23
C LYS A 7 25.58 -1.41 -1.97
N LYS A 8 25.39 -0.11 -2.05
CA LYS A 8 24.10 0.53 -1.76
C LYS A 8 23.07 0.14 -2.82
N GLU A 9 23.46 0.20 -4.09
CA GLU A 9 22.58 -0.18 -5.20
C GLU A 9 22.16 -1.65 -5.12
N LEU A 10 23.10 -2.57 -4.83
CA LEU A 10 22.75 -3.98 -4.68
C LEU A 10 21.82 -4.23 -3.49
N ALA A 11 22.09 -3.60 -2.33
CA ALA A 11 21.27 -3.76 -1.13
C ALA A 11 19.84 -3.23 -1.35
N GLU A 12 19.69 -2.07 -1.98
CA GLU A 12 18.38 -1.50 -2.32
C GLU A 12 17.63 -2.37 -3.34
N ALA A 13 18.32 -2.84 -4.37
CA ALA A 13 17.71 -3.69 -5.38
C ALA A 13 17.26 -5.04 -4.80
N VAL A 14 18.12 -5.71 -4.05
CA VAL A 14 17.79 -6.98 -3.38
C VAL A 14 16.66 -6.80 -2.37
N SER A 15 16.67 -5.72 -1.57
CA SER A 15 15.60 -5.43 -0.62
C SER A 15 14.25 -5.25 -1.30
N SER A 16 14.20 -4.57 -2.45
CA SER A 16 12.96 -4.38 -3.20
C SER A 16 12.51 -5.64 -3.91
N VAL A 17 13.41 -6.34 -4.61
CA VAL A 17 13.09 -7.56 -5.39
C VAL A 17 12.68 -8.72 -4.48
N SER A 18 13.28 -8.84 -3.29
CA SER A 18 12.95 -9.91 -2.34
C SER A 18 11.48 -9.90 -1.85
N ARG A 19 10.75 -8.81 -1.99
CA ARG A 19 9.31 -8.72 -1.66
C ARG A 19 8.45 -9.57 -2.58
N PHE A 20 8.92 -9.82 -3.80
CA PHE A 20 8.23 -10.57 -4.84
C PHE A 20 8.62 -12.05 -4.88
N ALA A 21 9.58 -12.47 -4.05
CA ALA A 21 9.91 -13.89 -3.87
C ALA A 21 8.97 -14.52 -2.82
N GLU A 22 8.72 -15.82 -2.96
CA GLU A 22 8.04 -16.58 -1.90
C GLU A 22 8.93 -16.69 -0.65
N ARG A 23 8.29 -16.74 0.52
CA ARG A 23 9.05 -16.94 1.76
C ARG A 23 9.65 -18.34 1.84
N ARG A 24 8.92 -19.35 1.37
CA ARG A 24 9.33 -20.75 1.24
C ARG A 24 8.51 -21.37 0.14
N SER A 25 9.15 -22.03 -0.80
CA SER A 25 8.48 -22.84 -1.82
C SER A 25 9.04 -24.26 -1.76
N THR A 26 8.16 -25.21 -1.60
CA THR A 26 8.52 -26.66 -1.61
C THR A 26 8.38 -27.28 -2.98
N THR A 27 7.52 -26.71 -3.82
CA THR A 27 7.21 -27.23 -5.16
C THR A 27 8.17 -26.67 -6.22
N LEU A 28 8.44 -25.37 -6.14
CA LEU A 28 9.36 -24.67 -7.04
C LEU A 28 10.36 -23.85 -6.23
N PRO A 29 11.50 -24.42 -5.81
CA PRO A 29 12.46 -23.75 -4.95
C PRO A 29 12.94 -22.38 -5.46
N VAL A 30 13.00 -22.19 -6.78
CA VAL A 30 13.41 -20.95 -7.43
C VAL A 30 12.49 -19.75 -7.10
N LEU A 31 11.22 -19.98 -6.73
CA LEU A 31 10.30 -18.93 -6.31
C LEU A 31 10.70 -18.27 -4.98
N ALA A 32 11.48 -18.98 -4.14
CA ALA A 32 12.08 -18.41 -2.93
C ALA A 32 13.41 -17.68 -3.19
N GLY A 33 13.80 -17.57 -4.45
CA GLY A 33 15.06 -16.99 -4.93
C GLY A 33 14.90 -15.66 -5.64
N ILE A 34 16.05 -14.99 -5.79
CA ILE A 34 16.25 -13.91 -6.76
C ILE A 34 17.13 -14.47 -7.87
N VAL A 35 16.66 -14.41 -9.10
CA VAL A 35 17.43 -14.74 -10.28
C VAL A 35 18.19 -13.49 -10.72
N ILE A 36 19.50 -13.60 -10.78
CA ILE A 36 20.42 -12.56 -11.28
C ILE A 36 20.82 -12.96 -12.69
N VAL A 37 20.55 -12.09 -13.65
CA VAL A 37 20.93 -12.26 -15.06
C VAL A 37 21.93 -11.18 -15.42
N ALA A 38 23.11 -11.56 -15.87
CA ALA A 38 24.16 -10.66 -16.37
C ALA A 38 24.43 -10.96 -17.84
N GLY A 39 24.15 -10.04 -18.74
CA GLY A 39 24.29 -10.22 -20.18
C GLY A 39 24.33 -8.89 -20.93
N ASP A 40 24.07 -8.93 -22.23
CA ASP A 40 24.17 -7.77 -23.14
C ASP A 40 23.24 -6.61 -22.73
N ASP A 41 22.09 -6.92 -22.14
CA ASP A 41 21.12 -5.93 -21.62
C ASP A 41 21.50 -5.34 -20.25
N GLY A 42 22.64 -5.71 -19.67
CA GLY A 42 23.10 -5.33 -18.35
C GLY A 42 22.78 -6.36 -17.27
N ILE A 43 22.73 -5.90 -16.02
CA ILE A 43 22.44 -6.75 -14.87
C ILE A 43 20.98 -6.58 -14.49
N LYS A 44 20.24 -7.71 -14.38
CA LYS A 44 18.84 -7.75 -13.98
C LYS A 44 18.65 -8.65 -12.76
N LEU A 45 17.83 -8.20 -11.81
CA LEU A 45 17.36 -9.00 -10.69
C LEU A 45 15.87 -9.31 -10.91
N ARG A 46 15.52 -10.60 -10.82
CA ARG A 46 14.18 -11.09 -11.13
C ARG A 46 13.65 -11.93 -9.97
N ALA A 47 12.39 -11.74 -9.60
CA ALA A 47 11.69 -12.59 -8.65
C ALA A 47 10.20 -12.66 -8.98
N THR A 48 9.56 -13.76 -8.60
CA THR A 48 8.10 -13.92 -8.70
C THR A 48 7.60 -14.92 -7.67
N ASN A 49 6.37 -14.71 -7.21
CA ASN A 49 5.59 -15.63 -6.39
C ASN A 49 4.34 -16.13 -7.14
N LEU A 50 4.31 -16.00 -8.48
CA LEU A 50 3.21 -16.32 -9.39
C LEU A 50 2.01 -15.37 -9.31
N GLU A 51 1.85 -14.59 -8.25
CA GLU A 51 0.84 -13.54 -8.13
C GLU A 51 1.41 -12.17 -8.53
N THR A 52 2.67 -11.95 -8.21
CA THR A 52 3.42 -10.75 -8.58
C THR A 52 4.77 -11.15 -9.15
N GLY A 53 5.32 -10.29 -9.99
CA GLY A 53 6.66 -10.48 -10.57
C GLY A 53 7.39 -9.15 -10.73
N ILE A 54 8.71 -9.20 -10.65
CA ILE A 54 9.60 -8.05 -10.86
C ILE A 54 10.77 -8.43 -11.75
N ASP A 55 11.11 -7.50 -12.65
CA ASP A 55 12.38 -7.46 -13.41
C ASP A 55 13.00 -6.09 -13.18
N ARG A 56 14.10 -6.01 -12.43
CA ARG A 56 14.77 -4.76 -12.07
C ARG A 56 16.17 -4.71 -12.63
N LYS A 57 16.46 -3.71 -13.43
CA LYS A 57 17.82 -3.40 -13.94
C LYS A 57 18.61 -2.67 -12.87
N ILE A 58 19.90 -2.99 -12.77
CA ILE A 58 20.86 -2.30 -11.89
C ILE A 58 22.16 -2.01 -12.63
N GLN A 59 22.88 -1.02 -12.13
CA GLN A 59 24.18 -0.66 -12.69
C GLN A 59 25.28 -1.55 -12.10
N GLY A 60 26.24 -1.92 -12.93
CA GLY A 60 27.38 -2.72 -12.49
C GLY A 60 28.30 -3.09 -13.64
N THR A 61 29.44 -3.69 -13.32
CA THR A 61 30.39 -4.20 -14.28
C THR A 61 30.23 -5.70 -14.44
N ILE A 62 30.09 -6.16 -15.69
CA ILE A 62 30.03 -7.59 -16.02
C ILE A 62 31.41 -7.97 -16.55
N LYS A 63 32.10 -8.86 -15.82
CA LYS A 63 33.38 -9.45 -16.29
C LYS A 63 33.14 -10.76 -17.03
N ASP A 64 32.15 -11.51 -16.58
CA ASP A 64 31.75 -12.79 -17.16
C ASP A 64 30.22 -12.92 -17.08
N PRO A 65 29.54 -13.01 -18.24
CA PRO A 65 28.09 -13.10 -18.26
C PRO A 65 27.57 -14.43 -17.69
N GLY A 66 26.29 -14.48 -17.36
CA GLY A 66 25.65 -15.72 -16.88
C GLY A 66 24.38 -15.46 -16.09
N VAL A 67 23.82 -16.55 -15.57
CA VAL A 67 22.58 -16.54 -14.77
C VAL A 67 22.80 -17.34 -13.50
N VAL A 68 22.24 -16.87 -12.39
CA VAL A 68 22.24 -17.59 -11.11
C VAL A 68 21.00 -17.24 -10.30
N ALA A 69 20.45 -18.21 -9.57
CA ALA A 69 19.40 -17.98 -8.58
C ALA A 69 19.96 -18.14 -7.16
N LEU A 70 19.66 -17.17 -6.29
CA LEU A 70 20.11 -17.14 -4.91
C LEU A 70 18.91 -17.02 -3.96
N PRO A 71 18.94 -17.68 -2.76
CA PRO A 71 17.89 -17.54 -1.76
C PRO A 71 17.66 -16.08 -1.37
N ALA A 72 16.46 -15.56 -1.64
CA ALA A 72 16.15 -14.13 -1.52
C ALA A 72 16.37 -13.57 -0.11
N ASN A 73 15.90 -14.28 0.93
CA ASN A 73 16.06 -13.83 2.31
C ASN A 73 17.51 -13.79 2.74
N THR A 74 18.30 -14.84 2.43
CA THR A 74 19.71 -14.91 2.81
C THR A 74 20.53 -13.86 2.06
N LEU A 75 20.25 -13.66 0.76
CA LEU A 75 20.91 -12.61 -0.03
C LEU A 75 20.60 -11.23 0.55
N ARG A 76 19.35 -10.97 0.94
CA ARG A 76 18.94 -9.70 1.57
C ARG A 76 19.65 -9.46 2.90
N GLU A 77 19.74 -10.46 3.76
CA GLU A 77 20.45 -10.35 5.04
C GLU A 77 21.95 -10.07 4.85
N ILE A 78 22.59 -10.76 3.90
CA ILE A 78 23.99 -10.53 3.58
C ILE A 78 24.20 -9.12 3.03
N THR A 79 23.40 -8.71 2.04
CA THR A 79 23.57 -7.39 1.38
C THR A 79 23.26 -6.23 2.32
N SER A 80 22.29 -6.39 3.23
CA SER A 80 21.97 -5.38 4.25
C SER A 80 23.03 -5.24 5.35
N SER A 81 23.87 -6.26 5.56
CA SER A 81 24.94 -6.23 6.56
C SER A 81 26.19 -5.48 6.10
N PHE A 82 26.31 -5.17 4.80
CA PHE A 82 27.45 -4.44 4.26
C PHE A 82 27.36 -2.95 4.58
N ASN A 83 28.25 -2.48 5.44
CA ASN A 83 28.37 -1.08 5.80
C ASN A 83 29.35 -0.31 4.90
N GLY A 84 29.14 1.00 4.75
CA GLY A 84 30.02 1.92 4.02
C GLY A 84 29.86 1.85 2.49
N SER A 85 30.72 2.59 1.79
CA SER A 85 30.80 2.64 0.34
C SER A 85 31.72 1.57 -0.22
N GLY A 86 31.59 1.23 -1.50
CA GLY A 86 32.46 0.31 -2.25
C GLY A 86 31.71 -0.68 -3.10
N GLN A 87 32.45 -1.59 -3.68
CA GLN A 87 31.94 -2.59 -4.62
C GLN A 87 31.75 -3.94 -3.91
N ILE A 88 30.73 -4.66 -4.35
CA ILE A 88 30.51 -6.07 -4.04
C ILE A 88 30.74 -6.84 -5.34
N THR A 89 31.54 -7.89 -5.26
CA THR A 89 31.73 -8.83 -6.35
C THR A 89 30.96 -10.11 -6.08
N LEU A 90 30.18 -10.57 -7.05
CA LEU A 90 29.55 -11.88 -7.05
C LEU A 90 30.25 -12.75 -8.09
N GLU A 91 30.78 -13.87 -7.66
CA GLU A 91 31.46 -14.86 -8.49
C GLU A 91 30.76 -16.20 -8.38
N HIS A 92 30.11 -16.65 -9.45
CA HIS A 92 29.42 -17.93 -9.54
C HIS A 92 30.34 -19.00 -10.09
N GLY A 93 30.45 -20.11 -9.34
CA GLY A 93 31.20 -21.29 -9.74
C GLY A 93 30.57 -22.58 -9.17
N GLY A 94 30.20 -23.49 -10.04
CA GLY A 94 29.52 -24.73 -9.67
C GLY A 94 28.14 -24.48 -9.07
N ASP A 95 27.92 -24.93 -7.84
CA ASP A 95 26.66 -24.79 -7.09
C ASP A 95 26.67 -23.67 -6.05
N THR A 96 27.65 -22.77 -6.13
CA THR A 96 27.81 -21.68 -5.17
C THR A 96 28.12 -20.33 -5.82
N VAL A 97 27.76 -19.26 -5.12
CA VAL A 97 28.21 -17.90 -5.40
C VAL A 97 29.04 -17.37 -4.25
N VAL A 98 30.21 -16.89 -4.55
CA VAL A 98 31.08 -16.17 -3.61
C VAL A 98 30.74 -14.69 -3.70
N ILE A 99 30.36 -14.11 -2.57
CA ILE A 99 30.07 -12.69 -2.40
C ILE A 99 31.23 -12.07 -1.62
N SER A 100 31.97 -11.16 -2.27
CA SER A 100 33.14 -10.51 -1.71
C SER A 100 32.95 -9.02 -1.55
N SER A 101 33.35 -8.46 -0.40
CA SER A 101 33.31 -7.02 -0.12
C SER A 101 34.47 -6.61 0.78
N GLY A 102 35.46 -5.91 0.23
CA GLY A 102 36.71 -5.62 0.95
C GLY A 102 37.41 -6.91 1.35
N THR A 103 37.62 -7.11 2.66
CA THR A 103 38.21 -8.34 3.23
C THR A 103 37.17 -9.42 3.55
N GLY A 104 35.88 -9.08 3.50
CA GLY A 104 34.77 -10.00 3.79
C GLY A 104 34.45 -10.90 2.62
N ARG A 105 34.20 -12.18 2.91
CA ARG A 105 33.81 -13.19 1.92
C ARG A 105 32.72 -14.08 2.50
N SER A 106 31.64 -14.25 1.75
CA SER A 106 30.55 -15.18 2.04
C SER A 106 30.32 -16.10 0.86
N THR A 107 29.99 -17.35 1.12
CA THR A 107 29.67 -18.33 0.09
C THR A 107 28.21 -18.77 0.24
N LEU A 108 27.41 -18.63 -0.81
CA LEU A 108 25.99 -18.94 -0.84
C LEU A 108 25.73 -20.06 -1.83
N LYS A 109 24.93 -21.06 -1.44
CA LYS A 109 24.47 -22.10 -2.37
C LYS A 109 23.44 -21.52 -3.32
N THR A 110 23.51 -21.94 -4.58
CA THR A 110 22.57 -21.56 -5.62
C THR A 110 21.27 -22.37 -5.55
N LEU A 111 20.23 -21.85 -6.16
CA LEU A 111 19.00 -22.57 -6.48
C LEU A 111 19.00 -22.93 -7.98
N PRO A 112 18.32 -24.00 -8.40
CA PRO A 112 18.12 -24.29 -9.83
C PRO A 112 17.28 -23.15 -10.42
N TYR A 113 17.77 -22.53 -11.51
CA TYR A 113 17.09 -21.39 -12.13
C TYR A 113 16.36 -21.75 -13.43
N GLU A 114 16.53 -22.95 -13.93
CA GLU A 114 16.00 -23.43 -15.20
C GLU A 114 14.46 -23.44 -15.20
N ASP A 115 13.86 -23.68 -14.05
CA ASP A 115 12.41 -23.69 -13.85
C ASP A 115 11.83 -22.30 -13.48
N PHE A 116 12.63 -21.22 -13.59
CA PHE A 116 12.10 -19.89 -13.26
C PHE A 116 11.01 -19.47 -14.26
N PRO A 117 9.79 -19.14 -13.77
CA PRO A 117 8.67 -18.82 -14.63
C PRO A 117 8.92 -17.57 -15.46
N ILE A 118 8.36 -17.52 -16.66
CA ILE A 118 8.27 -16.30 -17.44
C ILE A 118 7.37 -15.33 -16.69
N ILE A 119 7.88 -14.12 -16.38
CA ILE A 119 7.07 -13.04 -15.85
C ILE A 119 6.26 -12.47 -17.01
N PRO A 120 4.93 -12.63 -17.02
CA PRO A 120 4.11 -12.17 -18.13
C PRO A 120 4.03 -10.65 -18.13
N PHE A 121 3.96 -10.07 -19.33
CA PHE A 121 3.71 -8.65 -19.53
C PHE A 121 2.37 -8.47 -20.24
N PRO A 122 1.38 -7.80 -19.62
CA PRO A 122 0.06 -7.66 -20.20
C PRO A 122 0.08 -6.80 -21.47
N GLU A 123 -0.74 -7.18 -22.44
CA GLU A 123 -1.13 -6.28 -23.52
C GLU A 123 -2.01 -5.17 -22.94
N ALA A 124 -1.85 -3.93 -23.43
CA ALA A 124 -2.62 -2.78 -22.93
C ALA A 124 -4.05 -2.76 -23.49
N THR A 125 -4.84 -3.78 -23.20
CA THR A 125 -6.19 -3.95 -23.73
C THR A 125 -7.27 -3.29 -22.88
N ALA A 126 -7.05 -3.18 -21.54
CA ALA A 126 -8.02 -2.60 -20.62
C ALA A 126 -7.60 -1.21 -20.12
N ALA A 127 -6.35 -1.01 -19.74
CA ALA A 127 -5.84 0.31 -19.36
C ALA A 127 -4.44 0.54 -19.89
N ASN A 128 -4.17 1.79 -20.29
CA ASN A 128 -2.84 2.27 -20.67
C ASN A 128 -2.72 3.76 -20.34
N PHE A 129 -1.90 4.09 -19.35
CA PHE A 129 -1.67 5.48 -18.94
C PHE A 129 -0.32 5.66 -18.25
N SER A 130 0.12 6.90 -18.16
CA SER A 130 1.33 7.27 -17.42
C SER A 130 0.97 8.14 -16.22
N ILE A 131 1.63 7.88 -15.09
CA ILE A 131 1.43 8.59 -13.83
C ILE A 131 2.77 8.75 -13.10
N SER A 132 2.95 9.84 -12.35
CA SER A 132 4.10 9.95 -11.45
C SER A 132 4.07 8.87 -10.37
N GLY A 133 5.20 8.21 -10.13
CA GLY A 133 5.33 7.20 -9.07
C GLY A 133 4.93 7.73 -7.69
N SER A 134 5.29 8.98 -7.36
CA SER A 134 4.90 9.61 -6.09
C SER A 134 3.38 9.79 -5.97
N VAL A 135 2.70 10.14 -7.07
CA VAL A 135 1.23 10.27 -7.12
C VAL A 135 0.57 8.90 -6.96
N LEU A 136 1.06 7.88 -7.67
CA LEU A 136 0.54 6.52 -7.57
C LEU A 136 0.74 5.93 -6.17
N LYS A 137 1.91 6.15 -5.55
CA LYS A 137 2.19 5.77 -4.15
C LYS A 137 1.18 6.39 -3.20
N ASN A 138 0.98 7.71 -3.29
CA ASN A 138 0.03 8.41 -2.44
C ASN A 138 -1.40 7.92 -2.65
N LEU A 139 -1.82 7.72 -3.89
CA LEU A 139 -3.15 7.24 -4.26
C LEU A 139 -3.47 5.89 -3.58
N ILE A 140 -2.57 4.92 -3.70
CA ILE A 140 -2.74 3.57 -3.15
C ILE A 140 -2.52 3.55 -1.63
N ALA A 141 -1.45 4.18 -1.11
CA ALA A 141 -1.13 4.18 0.31
C ALA A 141 -2.24 4.78 1.17
N THR A 142 -2.96 5.77 0.62
CA THR A 142 -4.07 6.43 1.30
C THR A 142 -5.26 5.49 1.52
N VAL A 143 -5.54 4.57 0.61
CA VAL A 143 -6.75 3.73 0.69
C VAL A 143 -6.48 2.29 1.10
N ALA A 144 -5.34 1.72 0.74
CA ALA A 144 -5.01 0.31 0.97
C ALA A 144 -5.20 -0.18 2.43
N PRO A 145 -4.95 0.64 3.48
CA PRO A 145 -5.21 0.23 4.87
C PRO A 145 -6.69 -0.03 5.19
N CYS A 146 -7.61 0.39 4.32
CA CYS A 146 -9.04 0.15 4.47
C CYS A 146 -9.51 -1.15 3.80
N ALA A 147 -8.66 -1.83 3.05
CA ALA A 147 -9.00 -3.13 2.47
C ALA A 147 -9.19 -4.19 3.58
N SER A 148 -10.08 -5.14 3.31
CA SER A 148 -10.34 -6.25 4.24
C SER A 148 -9.13 -7.18 4.34
N PRO A 149 -8.71 -7.59 5.54
CA PRO A 149 -7.68 -8.61 5.70
C PRO A 149 -8.19 -10.03 5.39
N SER A 150 -9.51 -10.20 5.21
CA SER A 150 -10.14 -11.50 4.97
C SER A 150 -9.99 -11.92 3.51
N THR A 151 -9.66 -13.19 3.29
CA THR A 151 -9.55 -13.80 1.96
C THR A 151 -10.89 -14.34 1.43
N VAL A 152 -11.95 -14.31 2.25
CA VAL A 152 -13.28 -14.83 1.87
C VAL A 152 -13.94 -13.97 0.79
N ARG A 153 -13.67 -12.67 0.80
CA ARG A 153 -14.17 -11.71 -0.17
C ARG A 153 -12.98 -10.99 -0.83
N PRO A 154 -12.38 -11.58 -1.88
CA PRO A 154 -11.17 -11.05 -2.52
C PRO A 154 -11.34 -9.62 -3.04
N GLU A 155 -12.55 -9.27 -3.50
CA GLU A 155 -12.89 -7.92 -3.96
C GLU A 155 -12.71 -6.88 -2.85
N LEU A 156 -13.09 -7.18 -1.61
CA LEU A 156 -12.88 -6.29 -0.45
C LEU A 156 -11.44 -6.32 0.07
N GLY A 157 -10.71 -7.40 -0.19
CA GLY A 157 -9.26 -7.51 0.09
C GLY A 157 -8.38 -6.78 -0.93
N SER A 158 -9.00 -6.01 -1.84
CA SER A 158 -8.32 -5.34 -2.95
C SER A 158 -8.48 -3.83 -2.91
N VAL A 159 -7.58 -3.15 -3.61
CA VAL A 159 -7.69 -1.73 -3.96
C VAL A 159 -8.30 -1.64 -5.35
N LEU A 160 -9.42 -0.99 -5.47
CA LEU A 160 -10.01 -0.59 -6.76
C LEU A 160 -9.23 0.60 -7.29
N ILE A 161 -8.71 0.49 -8.51
CA ILE A 161 -8.21 1.61 -9.31
C ILE A 161 -9.18 1.82 -10.47
N ALA A 162 -9.71 3.02 -10.59
CA ALA A 162 -10.62 3.34 -11.68
C ALA A 162 -10.36 4.74 -12.22
N ALA A 163 -10.66 4.95 -13.49
CA ALA A 163 -10.55 6.25 -14.12
C ALA A 163 -11.80 6.58 -14.94
N GLU A 164 -12.22 7.83 -14.87
CA GLU A 164 -13.34 8.37 -15.63
C GLU A 164 -13.19 9.90 -15.74
N GLY A 165 -13.44 10.45 -16.95
CA GLY A 165 -13.48 11.90 -17.17
C GLY A 165 -12.20 12.64 -16.77
N GLY A 166 -11.00 12.07 -17.00
CA GLY A 166 -9.73 12.69 -16.64
C GLY A 166 -9.42 12.67 -15.15
N THR A 167 -10.11 11.84 -14.38
CA THR A 167 -9.86 11.64 -12.95
C THR A 167 -9.57 10.18 -12.70
N ILE A 168 -8.46 9.89 -12.01
CA ILE A 168 -8.16 8.56 -11.49
C ILE A 168 -8.50 8.51 -10.01
N LYS A 169 -9.07 7.40 -9.56
CA LYS A 169 -9.42 7.18 -8.17
C LYS A 169 -8.93 5.83 -7.68
N ALA A 170 -8.54 5.77 -6.41
CA ALA A 170 -8.34 4.55 -5.67
C ALA A 170 -9.40 4.44 -4.56
N VAL A 171 -9.89 3.23 -4.32
CA VAL A 171 -10.90 2.95 -3.29
C VAL A 171 -10.58 1.63 -2.60
N ALA A 172 -10.78 1.60 -1.28
CA ALA A 172 -10.75 0.36 -0.52
C ALA A 172 -11.78 0.40 0.63
N THR A 173 -12.33 -0.75 0.96
CA THR A 173 -13.30 -0.91 2.06
C THR A 173 -13.21 -2.31 2.68
N ASP A 174 -13.49 -2.40 3.98
CA ASP A 174 -13.67 -3.65 4.72
C ASP A 174 -15.12 -3.86 5.20
N SER A 175 -16.07 -3.10 4.64
CA SER A 175 -17.49 -3.01 5.02
C SER A 175 -17.77 -2.18 6.29
N PHE A 176 -16.77 -1.85 7.09
CA PHE A 176 -16.91 -1.01 8.29
C PHE A 176 -16.36 0.40 8.07
N ARG A 177 -15.48 0.56 7.12
CA ARG A 177 -14.89 1.83 6.71
C ARG A 177 -14.59 1.81 5.22
N LEU A 178 -14.51 2.96 4.62
CA LEU A 178 -14.17 3.16 3.21
C LEU A 178 -13.25 4.37 3.07
N ALA A 179 -12.24 4.23 2.24
CA ALA A 179 -11.39 5.35 1.81
C ALA A 179 -11.47 5.49 0.29
N GLU A 180 -11.64 6.71 -0.18
CA GLU A 180 -11.55 7.10 -1.59
C GLU A 180 -10.55 8.24 -1.73
N LYS A 181 -9.58 8.08 -2.61
CA LYS A 181 -8.63 9.14 -3.01
C LYS A 181 -8.74 9.38 -4.51
N LYS A 182 -8.79 10.65 -4.92
CA LYS A 182 -8.89 11.09 -6.31
C LYS A 182 -7.71 11.95 -6.70
N VAL A 183 -7.30 11.84 -7.95
CA VAL A 183 -6.28 12.69 -8.56
C VAL A 183 -6.72 13.05 -9.98
N SER A 184 -6.55 14.32 -10.35
CA SER A 184 -6.76 14.76 -11.74
C SER A 184 -5.62 14.22 -12.61
N LEU A 185 -5.99 13.54 -13.70
CA LEU A 185 -5.09 12.99 -14.70
C LEU A 185 -5.71 13.18 -16.09
N PRO A 186 -5.68 14.41 -16.64
CA PRO A 186 -6.43 14.79 -17.86
C PRO A 186 -6.08 13.95 -19.09
N GLY A 187 -4.89 13.32 -19.13
CA GLY A 187 -4.46 12.43 -20.22
C GLY A 187 -5.23 11.11 -20.28
N VAL A 188 -5.98 10.74 -19.25
CA VAL A 188 -6.78 9.51 -19.20
C VAL A 188 -8.21 9.79 -19.64
N THR A 189 -8.49 9.51 -20.89
CA THR A 189 -9.81 9.77 -21.50
C THR A 189 -10.69 8.51 -21.55
N THR A 190 -10.11 7.34 -21.67
CA THR A 190 -10.82 6.06 -21.72
C THR A 190 -11.14 5.58 -20.30
N PRO A 191 -12.40 5.31 -19.96
CA PRO A 191 -12.77 4.74 -18.68
C PRO A 191 -12.19 3.34 -18.51
N PHE A 192 -11.70 3.03 -17.31
CA PHE A 192 -11.28 1.69 -16.92
C PHE A 192 -11.48 1.46 -15.42
N SER A 193 -11.50 0.20 -15.03
CA SER A 193 -11.42 -0.19 -13.62
C SER A 193 -10.77 -1.56 -13.48
N PHE A 194 -9.94 -1.73 -12.44
CA PHE A 194 -9.36 -3.00 -12.08
C PHE A 194 -9.06 -3.09 -10.58
N LEU A 195 -8.93 -4.32 -10.07
CA LEU A 195 -8.72 -4.62 -8.66
C LEU A 195 -7.34 -5.22 -8.43
N ILE A 196 -6.53 -4.57 -7.63
CA ILE A 196 -5.23 -5.12 -7.19
C ILE A 196 -5.38 -5.62 -5.75
N PRO A 197 -5.02 -6.88 -5.43
CA PRO A 197 -4.95 -7.32 -4.05
C PRO A 197 -4.15 -6.33 -3.19
N ALA A 198 -4.71 -5.88 -2.07
CA ALA A 198 -4.12 -4.78 -1.28
C ALA A 198 -2.68 -5.06 -0.84
N LYS A 199 -2.36 -6.33 -0.52
CA LYS A 199 -0.99 -6.74 -0.22
C LYS A 199 -0.06 -6.48 -1.41
N ASN A 200 -0.45 -6.89 -2.61
CA ASN A 200 0.35 -6.70 -3.82
C ASN A 200 0.51 -5.20 -4.13
N ALA A 201 -0.58 -4.44 -3.99
CA ALA A 201 -0.55 -2.98 -4.17
C ALA A 201 0.45 -2.30 -3.23
N LEU A 202 0.50 -2.72 -1.95
CA LEU A 202 1.47 -2.21 -0.97
C LEU A 202 2.92 -2.59 -1.32
N ASP A 203 3.17 -3.82 -1.76
CA ASP A 203 4.51 -4.25 -2.19
C ASP A 203 4.97 -3.46 -3.43
N ILE A 204 4.06 -3.19 -4.38
CA ILE A 204 4.32 -2.39 -5.57
C ILE A 204 4.72 -0.96 -5.20
N ILE A 205 3.92 -0.25 -4.39
CA ILE A 205 4.21 1.15 -4.05
C ILE A 205 5.45 1.34 -3.19
N GLN A 206 5.87 0.32 -2.47
CA GLN A 206 7.15 0.33 -1.73
C GLN A 206 8.36 0.09 -2.63
N THR A 207 8.13 -0.29 -3.89
CA THR A 207 9.17 -0.69 -4.84
C THR A 207 9.33 0.28 -6.00
N ILE A 208 8.22 0.82 -6.54
CA ILE A 208 8.29 1.77 -7.66
C ILE A 208 9.06 3.04 -7.28
N PRO A 209 9.86 3.61 -8.20
CA PRO A 209 10.55 4.90 -7.99
C PRO A 209 9.58 6.09 -8.10
N ASP A 210 10.08 7.30 -7.84
CA ASP A 210 9.29 8.54 -7.95
C ASP A 210 9.26 9.14 -9.37
N GLU A 211 9.77 8.41 -10.36
CA GLU A 211 9.73 8.79 -11.77
C GLU A 211 8.37 8.49 -12.42
N THR A 212 8.24 8.77 -13.71
CA THR A 212 7.01 8.44 -14.46
C THR A 212 6.90 6.92 -14.63
N ILE A 213 5.75 6.39 -14.22
CA ILE A 213 5.38 4.98 -14.34
C ILE A 213 4.36 4.83 -15.44
N GLU A 214 4.63 3.97 -16.40
CA GLU A 214 3.64 3.50 -17.37
C GLU A 214 2.86 2.34 -16.73
N VAL A 215 1.54 2.44 -16.73
CA VAL A 215 0.62 1.43 -16.20
C VAL A 215 -0.14 0.82 -17.36
N ARG A 216 -0.05 -0.49 -17.52
CA ARG A 216 -0.79 -1.27 -18.53
C ARG A 216 -1.55 -2.40 -17.86
N SER A 217 -2.78 -2.64 -18.30
CA SER A 217 -3.53 -3.81 -17.83
C SER A 217 -4.28 -4.49 -18.96
N ASP A 218 -4.47 -5.78 -18.80
CA ASP A 218 -5.51 -6.59 -19.43
C ASP A 218 -6.54 -7.03 -18.39
N ASP A 219 -7.39 -8.01 -18.70
CA ASP A 219 -8.44 -8.49 -17.80
C ASP A 219 -7.92 -9.25 -16.56
N ASN A 220 -6.69 -9.77 -16.60
CA ASN A 220 -6.16 -10.68 -15.59
C ASN A 220 -4.97 -10.14 -14.84
N GLN A 221 -4.26 -9.15 -15.38
CA GLN A 221 -3.02 -8.66 -14.82
C GLN A 221 -2.75 -7.19 -15.14
N CYS A 222 -1.94 -6.57 -14.30
CA CYS A 222 -1.50 -5.19 -14.46
C CYS A 222 0.02 -5.11 -14.35
N ALA A 223 0.63 -4.29 -15.20
CA ALA A 223 2.06 -3.99 -15.16
C ALA A 223 2.31 -2.52 -14.87
N PHE A 224 3.40 -2.27 -14.16
CA PHE A 224 3.94 -0.96 -13.81
C PHE A 224 5.38 -0.93 -14.32
N SER A 225 5.69 -0.08 -15.28
CA SER A 225 7.01 -0.06 -15.90
C SER A 225 7.62 1.33 -15.95
N CYS A 226 8.94 1.35 -15.84
CA CYS A 226 9.81 2.48 -16.08
C CYS A 226 11.14 1.96 -16.67
N PRO A 227 12.08 2.82 -17.11
CA PRO A 227 13.32 2.36 -17.74
C PRO A 227 14.15 1.38 -16.92
N SER A 228 14.09 1.49 -15.59
CA SER A 228 14.89 0.66 -14.68
C SER A 228 14.16 -0.59 -14.17
N MET A 229 12.82 -0.70 -14.38
CA MET A 229 12.05 -1.72 -13.71
C MET A 229 10.74 -2.04 -14.43
N MET A 230 10.36 -3.29 -14.37
CA MET A 230 9.02 -3.79 -14.70
C MET A 230 8.47 -4.61 -13.55
N LEU A 231 7.27 -4.29 -13.12
CA LEU A 231 6.50 -4.98 -12.10
C LEU A 231 5.19 -5.49 -12.70
N THR A 232 4.78 -6.68 -12.32
CA THR A 232 3.47 -7.22 -12.70
C THR A 232 2.71 -7.73 -11.49
N THR A 233 1.38 -7.69 -11.55
CA THR A 233 0.49 -8.28 -10.54
C THR A 233 -0.74 -8.90 -11.21
N ARG A 234 -1.21 -10.02 -10.69
CA ARG A 234 -2.52 -10.55 -11.02
C ARG A 234 -3.61 -9.63 -10.49
N LEU A 235 -4.71 -9.55 -11.23
CA LEU A 235 -5.91 -8.80 -10.86
C LEU A 235 -6.97 -9.73 -10.27
N VAL A 236 -7.84 -9.18 -9.44
CA VAL A 236 -9.05 -9.85 -8.98
C VAL A 236 -10.17 -9.57 -9.99
N THR A 237 -10.72 -10.62 -10.59
CA THR A 237 -11.72 -10.52 -11.68
C THR A 237 -13.17 -10.45 -11.18
N ILE A 238 -13.38 -10.41 -9.86
CA ILE A 238 -14.71 -10.27 -9.24
C ILE A 238 -15.11 -8.78 -9.26
N ALA A 239 -16.38 -8.50 -9.55
CA ALA A 239 -16.88 -7.13 -9.54
C ALA A 239 -16.79 -6.49 -8.16
N TYR A 240 -16.25 -5.26 -8.11
CA TYR A 240 -16.26 -4.46 -6.87
C TYR A 240 -17.68 -3.97 -6.58
N PRO A 241 -18.12 -3.99 -5.31
CA PRO A 241 -19.45 -3.49 -4.96
C PRO A 241 -19.60 -2.00 -5.33
N ASP A 242 -20.80 -1.60 -5.72
CA ASP A 242 -21.10 -0.18 -5.96
C ASP A 242 -21.09 0.60 -4.64
N TYR A 243 -19.90 1.03 -4.25
CA TYR A 243 -19.66 1.78 -3.03
C TYR A 243 -20.23 3.20 -3.07
N THR A 244 -20.56 3.71 -4.25
CA THR A 244 -21.06 5.09 -4.40
C THR A 244 -22.42 5.28 -3.71
N GLN A 245 -23.19 4.20 -3.59
CA GLN A 245 -24.49 4.19 -2.91
C GLN A 245 -24.38 4.41 -1.40
N ILE A 246 -23.25 4.04 -0.79
CA ILE A 246 -23.04 4.23 0.65
C ILE A 246 -22.45 5.60 1.01
N ILE A 247 -21.99 6.36 0.01
CA ILE A 247 -21.48 7.72 0.23
C ILE A 247 -22.68 8.66 0.42
N PRO A 248 -22.82 9.28 1.61
CA PRO A 248 -23.95 10.15 1.89
C PRO A 248 -23.96 11.42 1.02
N LYS A 249 -25.14 11.84 0.62
CA LYS A 249 -25.36 13.09 -0.12
C LYS A 249 -25.81 14.25 0.76
N SER A 250 -26.22 13.96 2.02
CA SER A 250 -26.66 14.96 2.98
C SER A 250 -26.23 14.56 4.39
N PHE A 251 -26.06 15.53 5.26
CA PHE A 251 -25.59 15.36 6.61
C PHE A 251 -26.59 16.01 7.59
N VAL A 252 -26.77 15.36 8.74
CA VAL A 252 -27.62 15.88 9.83
C VAL A 252 -26.83 16.84 10.71
N THR A 253 -25.54 16.53 10.92
CA THR A 253 -24.67 17.33 11.77
C THR A 253 -23.26 17.40 11.15
N GLU A 254 -22.70 18.59 11.14
CA GLU A 254 -21.32 18.80 10.70
C GLU A 254 -20.52 19.56 11.76
N ALA A 255 -19.35 19.04 12.11
CA ALA A 255 -18.44 19.65 13.05
C ALA A 255 -17.06 19.85 12.41
N THR A 256 -16.55 21.08 12.48
CA THR A 256 -15.20 21.41 12.08
C THR A 256 -14.32 21.66 13.30
N LEU A 257 -13.19 20.98 13.39
CA LEU A 257 -12.27 21.03 14.53
C LEU A 257 -10.82 20.81 14.08
N LEU A 258 -9.87 21.13 14.97
CA LEU A 258 -8.46 20.90 14.72
C LEU A 258 -8.14 19.41 14.71
N ARG A 259 -7.50 18.95 13.64
CA ARG A 259 -7.12 17.54 13.46
C ARG A 259 -6.23 17.02 14.59
N LYS A 260 -5.24 17.82 15.02
CA LYS A 260 -4.30 17.45 16.09
C LYS A 260 -4.99 17.29 17.45
N ASP A 261 -5.99 18.13 17.75
CA ASP A 261 -6.75 18.04 19.00
C ASP A 261 -7.62 16.79 19.02
N PHE A 262 -8.27 16.47 17.89
CA PHE A 262 -9.05 15.26 17.75
C PHE A 262 -8.19 13.99 17.87
N GLU A 263 -7.02 13.98 17.21
CA GLU A 263 -6.06 12.88 17.29
C GLU A 263 -5.56 12.67 18.73
N ALA A 264 -5.20 13.75 19.42
CA ALA A 264 -4.72 13.68 20.80
C ALA A 264 -5.81 13.19 21.77
N ALA A 265 -7.05 13.66 21.61
CA ALA A 265 -8.18 13.22 22.42
C ALA A 265 -8.52 11.74 22.17
N LEU A 266 -8.56 11.29 20.91
CA LEU A 266 -8.74 9.88 20.57
C LEU A 266 -7.65 9.00 21.18
N LYS A 267 -6.39 9.45 21.14
CA LYS A 267 -5.26 8.71 21.70
C LYS A 267 -5.37 8.56 23.23
N ARG A 268 -5.81 9.58 23.93
CA ARG A 268 -6.07 9.49 25.39
C ARG A 268 -7.24 8.60 25.70
N SER A 269 -8.39 8.77 25.00
CA SER A 269 -9.58 7.95 25.19
C SER A 269 -9.37 6.48 24.86
N ALA A 270 -8.46 6.16 23.92
CA ALA A 270 -8.14 4.80 23.52
C ALA A 270 -7.60 3.93 24.67
N VAL A 271 -6.95 4.54 25.68
CA VAL A 271 -6.45 3.85 26.89
C VAL A 271 -7.61 3.25 27.71
N PHE A 272 -8.78 3.89 27.67
CA PHE A 272 -9.98 3.50 28.39
C PHE A 272 -11.01 2.81 27.50
N SER A 273 -10.63 2.39 26.29
CA SER A 273 -11.54 1.64 25.43
C SER A 273 -11.69 0.19 25.90
N ASP A 274 -12.85 -0.40 25.64
CA ASP A 274 -13.15 -1.80 25.93
C ASP A 274 -12.49 -2.77 24.94
N SER A 275 -12.76 -4.06 25.05
CA SER A 275 -12.28 -5.11 24.13
C SER A 275 -12.73 -4.88 22.67
N PHE A 276 -13.82 -4.15 22.44
CA PHE A 276 -14.32 -3.77 21.12
C PHE A 276 -13.69 -2.48 20.59
N GLN A 277 -12.79 -1.85 21.36
CA GLN A 277 -12.15 -0.59 21.00
C GLN A 277 -13.16 0.57 20.84
N LYS A 278 -14.27 0.51 21.62
CA LYS A 278 -15.40 1.43 21.50
C LYS A 278 -15.07 2.78 22.12
N VAL A 279 -15.38 3.85 21.38
CA VAL A 279 -15.46 5.23 21.86
C VAL A 279 -16.78 5.83 21.40
N ARG A 280 -17.29 6.79 22.17
CA ARG A 280 -18.55 7.49 21.89
C ARG A 280 -18.23 8.93 21.55
N LEU A 281 -18.67 9.38 20.37
CA LEU A 281 -18.59 10.76 19.92
C LEU A 281 -19.93 11.46 20.17
N GLY A 282 -19.93 12.56 20.90
CA GLY A 282 -21.08 13.45 21.09
C GLY A 282 -20.86 14.78 20.39
N PHE A 283 -21.87 15.28 19.70
CA PHE A 283 -21.87 16.58 19.02
C PHE A 283 -22.84 17.51 19.77
N SER A 284 -22.31 18.49 20.52
CA SER A 284 -23.11 19.47 21.24
C SER A 284 -23.03 20.84 20.55
N ILE A 285 -24.16 21.27 19.99
CA ILE A 285 -24.29 22.56 19.33
C ILE A 285 -24.29 23.69 20.35
N SER A 286 -25.01 23.48 21.46
CA SER A 286 -25.14 24.45 22.53
C SER A 286 -23.80 24.80 23.16
N GLU A 287 -22.92 23.80 23.34
CA GLU A 287 -21.58 23.98 23.92
C GLU A 287 -20.48 24.24 22.86
N LYS A 288 -20.80 24.09 21.58
CA LYS A 288 -19.85 24.18 20.45
C LYS A 288 -18.66 23.23 20.63
N ARG A 289 -18.93 21.98 20.97
CA ARG A 289 -17.88 20.99 21.28
C ARG A 289 -18.22 19.61 20.73
N VAL A 290 -17.20 18.91 20.33
CA VAL A 290 -17.25 17.46 20.11
C VAL A 290 -16.66 16.79 21.34
N SER A 291 -17.44 15.88 21.96
CA SER A 291 -16.97 15.06 23.09
C SER A 291 -16.53 13.68 22.61
N ILE A 292 -15.53 13.11 23.28
CA ILE A 292 -15.12 11.71 23.12
C ILE A 292 -15.16 11.05 24.48
N ASN A 293 -16.00 10.04 24.64
CA ASN A 293 -16.12 9.29 25.88
C ASN A 293 -15.72 7.83 25.65
N ALA A 294 -14.94 7.29 26.56
CA ALA A 294 -14.57 5.88 26.61
C ALA A 294 -14.72 5.35 28.02
N GLN A 295 -15.14 4.10 28.16
CA GLN A 295 -15.33 3.47 29.46
C GLN A 295 -14.89 2.01 29.40
N ASN A 296 -14.12 1.60 30.40
CA ASN A 296 -13.66 0.24 30.59
C ASN A 296 -13.81 -0.12 32.08
N SER A 297 -14.54 -1.20 32.38
CA SER A 297 -14.82 -1.64 33.77
C SER A 297 -13.56 -1.91 34.59
N ASP A 298 -12.45 -2.29 33.93
CA ASP A 298 -11.23 -2.73 34.60
C ASP A 298 -10.19 -1.61 34.76
N VAL A 299 -10.32 -0.55 33.93
CA VAL A 299 -9.33 0.54 33.85
C VAL A 299 -9.91 1.87 34.34
N GLY A 300 -11.18 2.17 34.04
CA GLY A 300 -11.83 3.45 34.34
C GLY A 300 -12.49 4.08 33.13
N ASP A 301 -12.63 5.39 33.15
CA ASP A 301 -13.28 6.17 32.11
C ASP A 301 -12.46 7.39 31.68
N SER A 302 -12.76 7.90 30.50
CA SER A 302 -12.21 9.12 29.92
C SER A 302 -13.30 9.94 29.26
N ALA A 303 -13.30 11.25 29.53
CA ALA A 303 -14.17 12.21 28.89
C ALA A 303 -13.32 13.37 28.35
N GLU A 304 -13.24 13.46 27.05
CA GLU A 304 -12.51 14.51 26.32
C GLU A 304 -13.50 15.46 25.66
N SER A 305 -13.13 16.72 25.54
CA SER A 305 -13.98 17.75 24.93
C SER A 305 -13.14 18.67 24.05
N ILE A 306 -13.53 18.80 22.78
CA ILE A 306 -12.78 19.48 21.74
C ILE A 306 -13.61 20.67 21.22
N PRO A 307 -13.11 21.90 21.31
CA PRO A 307 -13.78 23.06 20.71
C PRO A 307 -14.00 22.86 19.20
N SER A 308 -15.20 23.14 18.74
CA SER A 308 -15.60 22.85 17.37
C SER A 308 -16.62 23.87 16.86
N SER A 309 -16.61 24.16 15.56
CA SER A 309 -17.72 24.82 14.91
C SER A 309 -18.71 23.75 14.45
N ILE A 310 -19.92 23.75 14.99
CA ILE A 310 -20.93 22.71 14.77
C ILE A 310 -22.22 23.31 14.22
N SER A 311 -22.81 22.63 13.25
CA SER A 311 -24.13 22.95 12.71
C SER A 311 -24.95 21.66 12.57
N GLY A 312 -26.28 21.77 12.64
CA GLY A 312 -27.23 20.64 12.50
C GLY A 312 -27.84 20.26 13.86
N ASP A 313 -28.01 18.97 14.13
CA ASP A 313 -28.64 18.43 15.34
C ASP A 313 -27.62 17.88 16.34
N GLU A 314 -28.01 17.87 17.63
CA GLU A 314 -27.23 17.17 18.64
C GLU A 314 -27.35 15.66 18.43
N ILE A 315 -26.21 14.96 18.37
CA ILE A 315 -26.17 13.52 18.10
C ILE A 315 -25.03 12.85 18.85
N GLU A 316 -25.23 11.60 19.23
CA GLU A 316 -24.21 10.76 19.83
C GLU A 316 -24.08 9.44 19.07
N LEU A 317 -22.86 9.05 18.73
CA LEU A 317 -22.53 7.87 17.91
C LEU A 317 -21.34 7.12 18.49
N SER A 318 -21.38 5.80 18.44
CA SER A 318 -20.28 4.93 18.89
C SER A 318 -19.46 4.41 17.73
N PHE A 319 -18.13 4.39 17.88
CA PHE A 319 -17.22 3.93 16.84
C PHE A 319 -16.07 3.12 17.42
N ASN A 320 -15.44 2.32 16.58
CA ASN A 320 -14.11 1.79 16.88
C ASN A 320 -13.07 2.92 16.75
N HIS A 321 -12.35 3.23 17.83
CA HIS A 321 -11.40 4.34 17.84
C HIS A 321 -10.28 4.20 16.80
N ARG A 322 -9.88 2.95 16.44
CA ARG A 322 -8.86 2.71 15.43
C ARG A 322 -9.31 3.18 14.05
N TYR A 323 -10.60 3.02 13.74
CA TYR A 323 -11.16 3.49 12.48
C TYR A 323 -11.27 5.01 12.41
N LEU A 324 -11.49 5.68 13.56
CA LEU A 324 -11.47 7.14 13.62
C LEU A 324 -10.05 7.70 13.51
N THR A 325 -9.06 7.01 14.07
CA THR A 325 -7.65 7.44 14.05
C THR A 325 -7.00 7.24 12.68
N ALA A 326 -7.38 6.19 11.95
CA ALA A 326 -6.75 5.78 10.70
C ALA A 326 -6.61 6.91 9.64
N PRO A 327 -7.64 7.74 9.35
CA PRO A 327 -7.53 8.78 8.33
C PRO A 327 -6.70 9.99 8.76
N LEU A 328 -6.47 10.19 10.06
CA LEU A 328 -5.90 11.46 10.57
C LEU A 328 -4.46 11.68 10.13
N SER A 329 -3.66 10.63 9.97
CA SER A 329 -2.30 10.71 9.45
C SER A 329 -2.25 10.93 7.93
N LEU A 330 -3.34 10.66 7.22
CA LEU A 330 -3.46 10.76 5.76
C LEU A 330 -4.00 12.13 5.31
N ILE A 331 -4.63 12.86 6.23
CA ILE A 331 -5.15 14.20 6.01
C ILE A 331 -4.04 15.22 6.31
N SER A 332 -3.66 16.01 5.31
CA SER A 332 -2.64 17.05 5.45
C SER A 332 -3.18 18.36 6.05
N ALA A 333 -4.48 18.60 5.94
CA ALA A 333 -5.13 19.81 6.47
C ALA A 333 -5.03 19.90 8.00
N ASP A 334 -4.86 21.09 8.54
CA ASP A 334 -4.84 21.34 9.99
C ASP A 334 -6.20 21.12 10.64
N SER A 335 -7.28 21.36 9.91
CA SER A 335 -8.66 21.16 10.35
C SER A 335 -9.34 20.07 9.57
N ILE A 336 -10.23 19.34 10.25
CA ILE A 336 -11.07 18.31 9.67
C ILE A 336 -12.55 18.62 9.86
N THR A 337 -13.36 18.12 8.96
CA THR A 337 -14.82 18.10 9.10
C THR A 337 -15.28 16.69 9.40
N LEU A 338 -16.07 16.54 10.46
CA LEU A 338 -16.81 15.34 10.84
C LEU A 338 -18.27 15.55 10.43
N SER A 339 -18.76 14.82 9.44
CA SER A 339 -20.13 14.97 8.91
C SER A 339 -20.93 13.72 9.24
N ALA A 340 -21.83 13.81 10.21
CA ALA A 340 -22.71 12.72 10.66
C ALA A 340 -24.01 12.68 9.85
N CYS A 341 -24.43 11.48 9.47
CA CYS A 341 -25.63 11.26 8.65
C CYS A 341 -26.86 10.82 9.44
N GLY A 342 -26.75 10.73 10.76
CA GLY A 342 -27.81 10.25 11.67
C GLY A 342 -27.43 8.96 12.39
N ILE A 343 -28.31 8.52 13.29
CA ILE A 343 -28.13 7.31 14.10
C ILE A 343 -28.05 6.07 13.17
N GLY A 344 -27.08 5.20 13.41
CA GLY A 344 -26.89 3.98 12.62
C GLY A 344 -26.38 4.23 11.19
N ARG A 345 -26.06 5.48 10.83
CA ARG A 345 -25.55 5.88 9.52
C ARG A 345 -24.07 6.29 9.59
N PRO A 346 -23.36 6.27 8.47
CA PRO A 346 -21.93 6.54 8.48
C PRO A 346 -21.58 7.96 8.92
N LEU A 347 -20.37 8.10 9.46
CA LEU A 347 -19.67 9.35 9.66
C LEU A 347 -18.68 9.53 8.52
N VAL A 348 -18.66 10.71 7.92
CA VAL A 348 -17.67 11.08 6.89
C VAL A 348 -16.63 12.01 7.52
N ILE A 349 -15.35 11.73 7.26
CA ILE A 349 -14.21 12.53 7.72
C ILE A 349 -13.46 13.07 6.51
N ARG A 350 -13.24 14.39 6.46
CA ARG A 350 -12.51 15.06 5.37
C ARG A 350 -11.58 16.13 5.94
N GLY A 351 -10.49 16.39 5.24
CA GLY A 351 -9.70 17.61 5.47
C GLY A 351 -10.45 18.84 4.96
N VAL A 352 -10.43 19.92 5.71
CA VAL A 352 -11.03 21.18 5.27
C VAL A 352 -10.31 21.67 4.00
N GLY A 353 -11.07 21.92 2.92
CA GLY A 353 -10.54 22.32 1.63
C GLY A 353 -9.96 21.19 0.76
N ASP A 354 -9.92 19.93 1.24
CA ASP A 354 -9.49 18.77 0.46
C ASP A 354 -10.69 17.96 -0.04
N ALA A 355 -11.04 18.15 -1.31
CA ALA A 355 -12.06 17.36 -2.00
C ALA A 355 -11.51 16.04 -2.59
N SER A 356 -10.19 15.84 -2.55
CA SER A 356 -9.54 14.68 -3.16
C SER A 356 -9.56 13.42 -2.32
N PHE A 357 -9.78 13.55 -1.01
CA PHE A 357 -9.84 12.44 -0.05
C PHE A 357 -11.15 12.42 0.71
N LEU A 358 -11.80 11.26 0.71
CA LEU A 358 -12.99 10.97 1.48
C LEU A 358 -12.73 9.71 2.32
N TYR A 359 -13.05 9.81 3.60
CA TYR A 359 -13.05 8.66 4.49
C TYR A 359 -14.43 8.53 5.16
N LEU A 360 -14.94 7.31 5.17
CA LEU A 360 -16.24 6.98 5.74
C LEU A 360 -16.05 5.86 6.77
N VAL A 361 -16.72 5.98 7.92
CA VAL A 361 -16.73 4.96 8.98
C VAL A 361 -18.13 4.67 9.45
N MET A 362 -18.48 3.38 9.57
CA MET A 362 -19.76 2.93 10.09
C MET A 362 -19.76 2.99 11.61
N PRO A 363 -20.85 3.48 12.23
CA PRO A 363 -20.99 3.40 13.68
C PRO A 363 -21.17 1.95 14.14
N MET A 364 -20.77 1.69 15.37
CA MET A 364 -21.06 0.44 16.06
C MET A 364 -22.51 0.43 16.51
N ASN A 365 -23.14 -0.75 16.51
CA ASN A 365 -24.47 -0.90 17.13
C ASN A 365 -24.39 -0.50 18.61
N GLN A 366 -25.45 0.16 19.08
CA GLN A 366 -25.58 0.59 20.48
C GLN A 366 -25.69 -0.59 21.42
#